data_e22df744cb949c29aff7dbcb851dfa37
#
_entry.id   e22df744cb949c29aff7dbcb851dfa37
#
_cell.length_a   1.000
_cell.length_b   1.000
_cell.length_c   1.000
_cell.angle_alpha   90.00
_cell.angle_beta   90.00
_cell.angle_gamma   90.00
#
_symmetry.space_group_name_H-M   'P 1'
#
loop_
_entity.id
_entity.type
_entity.pdbx_description
1 polymer ?
#
loop_
_entity_poly.entity_id
_entity_poly.type
_entity_poly.pdbx_seq_one_letter_code
_entity_poly.pdbx_strand_id
1 'polypeptide(L)'
;MLAFPELSENCIIIDSESKRYSMCGVRIGCLITRSKKIHDAAMLFAQARLSPVLLGQIAATAAHQNDGAYIRAVREEYTHRRNILVDLLNAIPGVICPKPRGAFYCVAELPVDDTEKFAQWLLEKYALNKETIMVAPAGGFYSDPELGKKQVRIAYVLKEEDLKRSVEILKNALKKYREEFSL
;
A
#
# COMPACT_ATOMS: atom_id res chain seq x y z
N MET A 1 14.22 -3.62 -16.88
CA MET A 1 13.74 -4.78 -17.67
C MET A 1 13.78 -4.51 -19.17
N LEU A 2 13.19 -3.45 -19.70
CA LEU A 2 13.29 -3.13 -21.15
C LEU A 2 14.71 -2.83 -21.65
N ALA A 3 15.68 -2.64 -20.76
CA ALA A 3 17.09 -2.44 -21.11
C ALA A 3 17.84 -3.75 -21.39
N PHE A 4 17.21 -4.91 -21.23
CA PHE A 4 17.77 -6.22 -21.49
C PHE A 4 17.21 -6.77 -22.81
N PRO A 5 17.94 -6.69 -23.93
CA PRO A 5 17.44 -7.11 -25.24
C PRO A 5 17.05 -8.60 -25.29
N GLU A 6 17.77 -9.45 -24.54
CA GLU A 6 17.53 -10.88 -24.42
C GLU A 6 16.18 -11.25 -23.79
N LEU A 7 15.57 -10.31 -23.04
CA LEU A 7 14.26 -10.48 -22.40
C LEU A 7 13.12 -9.83 -23.16
N SER A 8 13.39 -9.24 -24.34
CA SER A 8 12.41 -8.43 -25.08
C SER A 8 11.08 -9.14 -25.36
N GLU A 9 11.15 -10.44 -25.70
CA GLU A 9 9.96 -11.25 -26.00
C GLU A 9 9.19 -11.72 -24.74
N ASN A 10 9.84 -11.70 -23.57
CA ASN A 10 9.30 -12.22 -22.32
C ASN A 10 8.96 -11.11 -21.31
N CYS A 11 9.28 -9.85 -21.64
CA CYS A 11 9.08 -8.72 -20.72
C CYS A 11 7.72 -8.05 -20.97
N ILE A 12 6.92 -7.99 -19.90
CA ILE A 12 5.68 -7.22 -19.85
C ILE A 12 5.76 -6.30 -18.64
N ILE A 13 5.59 -4.99 -18.86
CA ILE A 13 5.47 -4.01 -17.79
C ILE A 13 4.01 -3.58 -17.71
N ILE A 14 3.44 -3.68 -16.52
CA ILE A 14 2.14 -3.11 -16.19
C ILE A 14 2.40 -1.90 -15.31
N ASP A 15 1.97 -0.73 -15.75
CA ASP A 15 2.12 0.52 -15.00
C ASP A 15 0.78 1.23 -14.83
N SER A 16 0.69 2.14 -13.88
CA SER A 16 -0.55 2.84 -13.54
C SER A 16 -0.28 4.26 -13.04
N GLU A 17 -1.09 5.20 -13.48
CA GLU A 17 -1.05 6.58 -13.01
C GLU A 17 -1.61 6.75 -11.59
N SER A 18 -2.36 5.75 -11.12
CA SER A 18 -3.08 5.81 -9.84
C SER A 18 -2.21 6.20 -8.66
N LYS A 19 -0.99 5.65 -8.56
CA LYS A 19 -0.09 5.87 -7.43
C LYS A 19 1.02 6.86 -7.75
N ARG A 20 1.41 6.96 -9.01
CA ARG A 20 2.47 7.86 -9.47
C ARG A 20 2.10 9.33 -9.29
N TYR A 21 0.87 9.69 -9.67
CA TYR A 21 0.39 11.07 -9.68
C TYR A 21 -0.79 11.30 -8.73
N SER A 22 -1.05 10.39 -7.79
CA SER A 22 -2.23 10.43 -6.90
C SER A 22 -3.56 10.52 -7.68
N MET A 23 -3.60 9.89 -8.85
CA MET A 23 -4.67 9.99 -9.83
C MET A 23 -5.50 8.70 -9.92
N CYS A 24 -5.81 8.06 -8.80
CA CYS A 24 -6.54 6.79 -8.79
C CYS A 24 -7.94 6.88 -9.42
N GLY A 25 -8.56 8.06 -9.38
CA GLY A 25 -9.88 8.33 -9.96
C GLY A 25 -9.91 8.40 -11.48
N VAL A 26 -8.79 8.68 -12.16
CA VAL A 26 -8.75 8.79 -13.63
C VAL A 26 -8.78 7.45 -14.35
N ARG A 27 -8.51 6.35 -13.66
CA ARG A 27 -8.58 4.98 -14.16
C ARG A 27 -7.71 4.72 -15.40
N ILE A 28 -6.47 5.21 -15.39
CA ILE A 28 -5.50 5.03 -16.48
C ILE A 28 -4.32 4.17 -16.01
N GLY A 29 -3.96 3.24 -16.86
CA GLY A 29 -2.76 2.42 -16.76
C GLY A 29 -2.33 1.98 -18.15
N CYS A 30 -1.18 1.35 -18.26
CA CYS A 30 -0.66 0.87 -19.52
C CYS A 30 0.01 -0.50 -19.39
N LEU A 31 -0.01 -1.24 -20.50
CA LEU A 31 0.79 -2.42 -20.72
C LEU A 31 1.87 -2.08 -21.75
N ILE A 32 3.13 -2.34 -21.42
CA ILE A 32 4.29 -2.06 -22.27
C ILE A 32 5.04 -3.36 -22.52
N THR A 33 5.21 -3.72 -23.78
CA THR A 33 5.98 -4.90 -24.20
C THR A 33 6.64 -4.66 -25.56
N ARG A 34 7.73 -5.36 -25.83
CA ARG A 34 8.35 -5.42 -27.16
C ARG A 34 7.91 -6.64 -27.95
N SER A 35 7.31 -7.63 -27.28
CA SER A 35 6.79 -8.83 -27.95
C SER A 35 5.56 -8.50 -28.78
N LYS A 36 5.67 -8.63 -30.11
CA LYS A 36 4.54 -8.40 -31.02
C LYS A 36 3.37 -9.33 -30.71
N LYS A 37 3.64 -10.59 -30.37
CA LYS A 37 2.60 -11.57 -30.04
C LYS A 37 1.78 -11.14 -28.82
N ILE A 38 2.44 -10.64 -27.77
CA ILE A 38 1.75 -10.17 -26.56
C ILE A 38 0.99 -8.89 -26.86
N HIS A 39 1.61 -7.94 -27.59
CA HIS A 39 0.97 -6.70 -27.97
C HIS A 39 -0.32 -6.96 -28.77
N ASP A 40 -0.28 -7.80 -29.80
CA ASP A 40 -1.43 -8.08 -30.66
C ASP A 40 -2.57 -8.75 -29.85
N ALA A 41 -2.25 -9.69 -28.98
CA ALA A 41 -3.23 -10.29 -28.07
C ALA A 41 -3.86 -9.25 -27.12
N ALA A 42 -3.04 -8.39 -26.51
CA ALA A 42 -3.51 -7.32 -25.63
C ALA A 42 -4.42 -6.32 -26.38
N MET A 43 -4.09 -6.01 -27.65
CA MET A 43 -4.91 -5.11 -28.49
C MET A 43 -6.29 -5.70 -28.77
N LEU A 44 -6.43 -7.00 -29.00
CA LEU A 44 -7.75 -7.65 -29.17
C LEU A 44 -8.62 -7.46 -27.93
N PHE A 45 -8.06 -7.67 -26.73
CA PHE A 45 -8.78 -7.41 -25.48
C PHE A 45 -9.10 -5.93 -25.27
N ALA A 46 -8.17 -5.03 -25.61
CA ALA A 46 -8.39 -3.59 -25.52
C ALA A 46 -9.52 -3.12 -26.43
N GLN A 47 -9.60 -3.63 -27.66
CA GLN A 47 -10.67 -3.34 -28.61
C GLN A 47 -12.02 -3.86 -28.13
N ALA A 48 -12.09 -5.06 -27.54
CA ALA A 48 -13.31 -5.61 -26.96
C ALA A 48 -13.81 -4.78 -25.78
N ARG A 49 -12.90 -4.23 -24.97
CA ARG A 49 -13.21 -3.39 -23.80
C ARG A 49 -13.53 -1.95 -24.16
N LEU A 50 -13.16 -1.48 -25.34
CA LEU A 50 -13.16 -0.09 -25.80
C LEU A 50 -12.07 0.77 -25.11
N SER A 51 -11.95 2.02 -25.56
CA SER A 51 -10.90 2.91 -25.08
C SER A 51 -11.14 3.38 -23.64
N PRO A 52 -10.07 3.69 -22.89
CA PRO A 52 -10.18 4.36 -21.60
C PRO A 52 -10.85 5.74 -21.75
N VAL A 53 -11.35 6.29 -20.63
CA VAL A 53 -12.01 7.60 -20.59
C VAL A 53 -11.07 8.68 -21.11
N LEU A 54 -11.52 9.46 -22.11
CA LEU A 54 -10.74 10.50 -22.80
C LEU A 54 -10.15 11.53 -21.84
N LEU A 55 -10.96 12.03 -20.88
CA LEU A 55 -10.48 13.00 -19.89
C LEU A 55 -9.34 12.44 -19.03
N GLY A 56 -9.40 11.15 -18.71
CA GLY A 56 -8.32 10.47 -18.00
C GLY A 56 -7.02 10.40 -18.80
N GLN A 57 -7.12 10.15 -20.12
CA GLN A 57 -5.96 10.14 -21.02
C GLN A 57 -5.33 11.53 -21.13
N ILE A 58 -6.12 12.59 -21.26
CA ILE A 58 -5.65 13.98 -21.31
C ILE A 58 -4.93 14.33 -19.99
N ALA A 59 -5.53 14.01 -18.86
CA ALA A 59 -4.94 14.25 -17.54
C ALA A 59 -3.61 13.51 -17.35
N ALA A 60 -3.55 12.23 -17.75
CA ALA A 60 -2.32 11.44 -17.69
C ALA A 60 -1.22 12.02 -18.60
N THR A 61 -1.56 12.44 -19.83
CA THR A 61 -0.62 13.08 -20.75
C THR A 61 -0.03 14.35 -20.13
N ALA A 62 -0.87 15.21 -19.56
CA ALA A 62 -0.41 16.44 -18.89
C ALA A 62 0.50 16.13 -17.67
N ALA A 63 0.18 15.08 -16.90
CA ALA A 63 1.00 14.66 -15.77
C ALA A 63 2.41 14.21 -16.22
N HIS A 64 2.52 13.49 -17.33
CA HIS A 64 3.81 13.05 -17.90
C HIS A 64 4.64 14.19 -18.53
N GLN A 65 4.04 15.29 -18.88
CA GLN A 65 4.75 16.48 -19.37
C GLN A 65 5.41 17.29 -18.24
N ASN A 66 5.11 16.98 -16.97
CA ASN A 66 5.72 17.62 -15.81
C ASN A 66 7.21 17.25 -15.70
N ASP A 67 8.03 18.18 -15.21
CA ASP A 67 9.47 18.05 -15.03
C ASP A 67 9.91 17.06 -13.92
N GLY A 68 8.97 16.37 -13.32
CA GLY A 68 9.20 15.46 -12.20
C GLY A 68 9.30 16.13 -10.83
N ALA A 69 9.08 17.44 -10.71
CA ALA A 69 9.11 18.14 -9.42
C ALA A 69 8.05 17.58 -8.47
N TYR A 70 6.86 17.32 -8.97
CA TYR A 70 5.78 16.68 -8.20
C TYR A 70 6.22 15.32 -7.63
N ILE A 71 6.82 14.46 -8.45
CA ILE A 71 7.28 13.12 -8.02
C ILE A 71 8.36 13.22 -6.95
N ARG A 72 9.29 14.19 -7.07
CA ARG A 72 10.33 14.43 -6.06
C ARG A 72 9.70 14.83 -4.73
N ALA A 73 8.81 15.82 -4.73
CA ALA A 73 8.12 16.29 -3.53
C ALA A 73 7.29 15.19 -2.84
N VAL A 74 6.53 14.42 -3.62
CA VAL A 74 5.74 13.28 -3.10
C VAL A 74 6.65 12.22 -2.49
N ARG A 75 7.78 11.90 -3.13
CA ARG A 75 8.75 10.93 -2.60
C ARG A 75 9.35 11.39 -1.27
N GLU A 76 9.69 12.66 -1.14
CA GLU A 76 10.22 13.23 0.09
C GLU A 76 9.18 13.17 1.22
N GLU A 77 7.96 13.58 0.96
CA GLU A 77 6.85 13.55 1.91
C GLU A 77 6.56 12.11 2.39
N TYR A 78 6.43 11.14 1.47
CA TYR A 78 6.19 9.75 1.86
C TYR A 78 7.39 9.11 2.56
N THR A 79 8.61 9.53 2.24
CA THR A 79 9.80 9.10 2.98
C THR A 79 9.76 9.58 4.43
N HIS A 80 9.35 10.83 4.65
CA HIS A 80 9.17 11.41 5.98
C HIS A 80 8.10 10.66 6.77
N ARG A 81 6.88 10.51 6.23
CA ARG A 81 5.78 9.77 6.86
C ARG A 81 6.14 8.32 7.19
N ARG A 82 6.81 7.63 6.25
CA ARG A 82 7.31 6.28 6.48
C ARG A 82 8.24 6.20 7.68
N ASN A 83 9.22 7.10 7.73
CA ASN A 83 10.22 7.08 8.80
C ASN A 83 9.54 7.29 10.16
N ILE A 84 8.67 8.28 10.28
CA ILE A 84 7.92 8.54 11.52
C ILE A 84 7.09 7.32 11.92
N LEU A 85 6.29 6.77 11.00
CA LEU A 85 5.43 5.62 11.33
C LEU A 85 6.24 4.41 11.78
N VAL A 86 7.29 4.04 11.02
CA VAL A 86 8.10 2.85 11.32
C VAL A 86 8.84 3.01 12.65
N ASP A 87 9.39 4.19 12.93
CA ASP A 87 10.09 4.45 14.18
C ASP A 87 9.14 4.39 15.38
N LEU A 88 7.93 4.94 15.24
CA LEU A 88 6.90 4.88 16.30
C LEU A 88 6.35 3.45 16.50
N LEU A 89 6.14 2.68 15.45
CA LEU A 89 5.68 1.29 15.55
C LEU A 89 6.73 0.42 16.26
N ASN A 90 8.00 0.54 15.88
CA ASN A 90 9.09 -0.22 16.52
C ASN A 90 9.38 0.22 17.96
N ALA A 91 8.87 1.36 18.42
CA ALA A 91 8.91 1.77 19.82
C ALA A 91 7.83 1.08 20.69
N ILE A 92 6.88 0.37 20.09
CA ILE A 92 5.90 -0.44 20.83
C ILE A 92 6.50 -1.80 21.15
N PRO A 93 6.55 -2.23 22.42
CA PRO A 93 7.10 -3.53 22.79
C PRO A 93 6.43 -4.70 22.07
N GLY A 94 7.24 -5.53 21.41
CA GLY A 94 6.78 -6.71 20.69
C GLY A 94 6.29 -6.45 19.26
N VAL A 95 6.27 -5.20 18.78
CA VAL A 95 5.99 -4.87 17.38
C VAL A 95 7.29 -4.90 16.57
N ILE A 96 7.26 -5.53 15.39
CA ILE A 96 8.37 -5.56 14.44
C ILE A 96 7.88 -5.00 13.10
N CYS A 97 8.41 -3.87 12.69
CA CYS A 97 8.06 -3.24 11.41
C CYS A 97 9.34 -2.94 10.60
N PRO A 98 9.71 -3.80 9.64
CA PRO A 98 10.81 -3.52 8.73
C PRO A 98 10.53 -2.28 7.89
N LYS A 99 11.55 -1.44 7.68
CA LYS A 99 11.42 -0.21 6.89
C LYS A 99 11.25 -0.56 5.40
N PRO A 100 10.10 -0.27 4.77
CA PRO A 100 9.89 -0.55 3.36
C PRO A 100 10.72 0.38 2.47
N ARG A 101 11.15 -0.13 1.31
CA ARG A 101 11.94 0.64 0.34
C ARG A 101 11.10 1.38 -0.70
N GLY A 102 9.82 1.11 -0.75
CA GLY A 102 8.89 1.70 -1.73
C GLY A 102 7.44 1.60 -1.30
N ALA A 103 6.53 2.02 -2.17
CA ALA A 103 5.10 2.15 -1.94
C ALA A 103 4.77 3.13 -0.78
N PHE A 104 3.58 3.02 -0.22
CA PHE A 104 3.11 3.77 0.96
C PHE A 104 2.45 2.83 1.99
N TYR A 105 2.92 1.59 2.03
CA TYR A 105 2.53 0.58 3.00
C TYR A 105 3.74 0.04 3.73
N CYS A 106 3.56 -0.30 5.01
CA CYS A 106 4.45 -1.18 5.74
C CYS A 106 3.67 -2.42 6.20
N VAL A 107 4.39 -3.49 6.45
CA VAL A 107 3.88 -4.69 7.10
C VAL A 107 4.52 -4.76 8.47
N ALA A 108 3.71 -4.83 9.51
CA ALA A 108 4.15 -4.93 10.88
C ALA A 108 3.66 -6.24 11.50
N GLU A 109 4.53 -6.92 12.21
CA GLU A 109 4.16 -8.02 13.09
C GLU A 109 3.74 -7.45 14.45
N LEU A 110 2.59 -7.91 14.94
CA LEU A 110 2.00 -7.45 16.20
C LEU A 110 2.04 -8.57 17.25
N PRO A 111 2.19 -8.23 18.54
CA PRO A 111 2.19 -9.19 19.64
C PRO A 111 0.76 -9.63 20.01
N VAL A 112 0.07 -10.26 19.04
CA VAL A 112 -1.29 -10.80 19.16
C VAL A 112 -1.32 -12.27 18.75
N ASP A 113 -2.39 -12.99 19.08
CA ASP A 113 -2.60 -14.37 18.64
C ASP A 113 -3.00 -14.46 17.16
N ASP A 114 -3.87 -13.55 16.72
CA ASP A 114 -4.44 -13.52 15.38
C ASP A 114 -4.87 -12.10 15.00
N THR A 115 -4.37 -11.59 13.89
CA THR A 115 -4.66 -10.21 13.47
C THR A 115 -6.06 -10.01 12.89
N GLU A 116 -6.73 -11.05 12.40
CA GLU A 116 -8.15 -10.98 12.00
C GLU A 116 -9.02 -10.74 13.23
N LYS A 117 -8.80 -11.52 14.31
CA LYS A 117 -9.51 -11.33 15.58
C LYS A 117 -9.23 -9.95 16.18
N PHE A 118 -7.96 -9.54 16.16
CA PHE A 118 -7.57 -8.23 16.66
C PHE A 118 -8.23 -7.09 15.89
N ALA A 119 -8.25 -7.18 14.55
CA ALA A 119 -8.90 -6.17 13.69
C ALA A 119 -10.41 -6.10 13.95
N GLN A 120 -11.08 -7.25 14.08
CA GLN A 120 -12.50 -7.30 14.45
C GLN A 120 -12.75 -6.68 15.83
N TRP A 121 -11.95 -7.04 16.83
CA TRP A 121 -12.04 -6.49 18.18
C TRP A 121 -11.82 -4.97 18.21
N LEU A 122 -10.87 -4.44 17.43
CA LEU A 122 -10.65 -2.99 17.28
C LEU A 122 -11.91 -2.26 16.82
N LEU A 123 -12.67 -2.84 15.89
CA LEU A 123 -13.84 -2.20 15.31
C LEU A 123 -15.10 -2.35 16.18
N GLU A 124 -15.23 -3.49 16.87
CA GLU A 124 -16.45 -3.82 17.62
C GLU A 124 -16.40 -3.40 19.09
N LYS A 125 -15.21 -3.44 19.71
CA LYS A 125 -15.09 -3.35 21.17
C LYS A 125 -14.15 -2.28 21.68
N TYR A 126 -13.29 -1.71 20.81
CA TYR A 126 -12.26 -0.80 21.26
C TYR A 126 -12.44 0.62 20.73
N ALA A 127 -12.32 1.59 21.65
CA ALA A 127 -12.17 2.99 21.31
C ALA A 127 -11.31 3.69 22.38
N LEU A 128 -10.43 4.58 21.93
CA LEU A 128 -9.72 5.55 22.76
C LEU A 128 -10.26 6.93 22.41
N ASN A 129 -10.87 7.61 23.37
CA ASN A 129 -11.51 8.92 23.16
C ASN A 129 -12.55 8.95 22.00
N LYS A 130 -13.32 7.86 21.84
CA LYS A 130 -14.29 7.64 20.76
C LYS A 130 -13.67 7.44 19.38
N GLU A 131 -12.37 7.13 19.31
CA GLU A 131 -11.66 6.86 18.08
C GLU A 131 -11.11 5.43 18.08
N THR A 132 -11.08 4.80 16.93
CA THR A 132 -10.41 3.53 16.69
C THR A 132 -9.61 3.59 15.38
N ILE A 133 -8.84 2.55 15.09
CA ILE A 133 -8.08 2.44 13.85
C ILE A 133 -8.52 1.19 13.08
N MET A 134 -8.34 1.25 11.76
CA MET A 134 -8.46 0.10 10.87
C MET A 134 -7.09 -0.36 10.41
N VAL A 135 -6.81 -1.64 10.56
CA VAL A 135 -5.63 -2.30 10.02
C VAL A 135 -6.07 -3.39 9.05
N ALA A 136 -5.22 -3.73 8.10
CA ALA A 136 -5.50 -4.82 7.17
C ALA A 136 -4.70 -6.06 7.58
N PRO A 137 -5.35 -7.11 8.12
CA PRO A 137 -4.69 -8.39 8.42
C PRO A 137 -3.99 -8.95 7.19
N ALA A 138 -2.81 -9.53 7.37
CA ALA A 138 -1.96 -9.93 6.25
C ALA A 138 -2.06 -11.42 5.88
N GLY A 139 -2.84 -12.23 6.59
CA GLY A 139 -3.00 -13.65 6.30
C GLY A 139 -3.37 -13.92 4.85
N GLY A 140 -4.33 -13.16 4.30
CA GLY A 140 -4.76 -13.28 2.90
C GLY A 140 -3.75 -12.80 1.84
N PHE A 141 -2.58 -12.28 2.22
CA PHE A 141 -1.53 -11.86 1.28
C PHE A 141 -0.51 -12.97 1.00
N TYR A 142 -0.58 -14.07 1.72
CA TYR A 142 0.34 -15.20 1.63
C TYR A 142 -0.36 -16.44 1.06
N SER A 143 0.39 -17.29 0.38
CA SER A 143 -0.10 -18.60 -0.06
C SER A 143 -0.44 -19.51 1.14
N ASP A 144 0.32 -19.35 2.23
CA ASP A 144 0.05 -19.94 3.53
C ASP A 144 -0.38 -18.83 4.50
N PRO A 145 -1.66 -18.74 4.89
CA PRO A 145 -2.15 -17.68 5.76
C PRO A 145 -1.47 -17.62 7.13
N GLU A 146 -0.93 -18.73 7.64
CA GLU A 146 -0.25 -18.76 8.94
C GLU A 146 0.99 -17.87 8.96
N LEU A 147 1.65 -17.65 7.81
CA LEU A 147 2.79 -16.72 7.69
C LEU A 147 2.40 -15.26 7.97
N GLY A 148 1.17 -14.89 7.66
CA GLY A 148 0.65 -13.54 7.89
C GLY A 148 -0.23 -13.37 9.13
N LYS A 149 -0.45 -14.43 9.91
CA LYS A 149 -1.42 -14.47 11.01
C LYS A 149 -1.22 -13.39 12.09
N LYS A 150 0.03 -13.02 12.34
CA LYS A 150 0.40 -11.96 13.30
C LYS A 150 0.76 -10.64 12.62
N GLN A 151 0.59 -10.55 11.33
CA GLN A 151 1.00 -9.38 10.55
C GLN A 151 -0.19 -8.55 10.09
N VAL A 152 0.03 -7.25 10.04
CA VAL A 152 -0.92 -6.28 9.47
C VAL A 152 -0.22 -5.40 8.46
N ARG A 153 -0.95 -5.03 7.40
CA ARG A 153 -0.52 -3.97 6.48
C ARG A 153 -1.09 -2.64 6.97
N ILE A 154 -0.23 -1.64 7.07
CA ILE A 154 -0.58 -0.28 7.47
C ILE A 154 -0.19 0.68 6.35
N ALA A 155 -1.09 1.60 5.98
CA ALA A 155 -0.82 2.65 5.00
C ALA A 155 -0.38 3.94 5.71
N TYR A 156 0.73 4.57 5.26
CA TYR A 156 1.19 5.85 5.80
C TYR A 156 0.78 7.04 4.92
N VAL A 157 -0.53 7.07 4.59
CA VAL A 157 -1.13 8.11 3.72
C VAL A 157 -1.64 9.33 4.48
N LEU A 158 -1.76 9.23 5.80
CA LEU A 158 -2.25 10.30 6.66
C LEU A 158 -1.15 11.36 6.91
N LYS A 159 -1.55 12.51 7.42
CA LYS A 159 -0.61 13.52 7.92
C LYS A 159 0.14 13.03 9.16
N GLU A 160 1.28 13.64 9.45
CA GLU A 160 2.14 13.25 10.58
C GLU A 160 1.39 13.18 11.92
N GLU A 161 0.57 14.19 12.21
CA GLU A 161 -0.21 14.25 13.46
C GLU A 161 -1.17 13.08 13.60
N ASP A 162 -1.87 12.73 12.52
CA ASP A 162 -2.80 11.61 12.48
C ASP A 162 -2.07 10.26 12.54
N LEU A 163 -0.88 10.14 11.96
CA LEU A 163 -0.04 8.95 12.10
C LEU A 163 0.39 8.75 13.56
N LYS A 164 0.87 9.81 14.22
CA LYS A 164 1.23 9.76 15.65
C LYS A 164 0.05 9.33 16.51
N ARG A 165 -1.12 9.95 16.29
CA ARG A 165 -2.35 9.60 17.01
C ARG A 165 -2.79 8.16 16.75
N SER A 166 -2.72 7.69 15.49
CA SER A 166 -3.05 6.31 15.14
C SER A 166 -2.15 5.30 15.85
N VAL A 167 -0.86 5.59 15.95
CA VAL A 167 0.08 4.71 16.67
C VAL A 167 -0.17 4.72 18.19
N GLU A 168 -0.56 5.85 18.77
CA GLU A 168 -0.96 5.93 20.17
C GLU A 168 -2.21 5.06 20.43
N ILE A 169 -3.21 5.14 19.56
CA ILE A 169 -4.41 4.29 19.64
C ILE A 169 -4.02 2.81 19.54
N LEU A 170 -3.16 2.43 18.57
CA LEU A 170 -2.68 1.07 18.39
C LEU A 170 -1.95 0.55 19.64
N LYS A 171 -1.04 1.35 20.20
CA LYS A 171 -0.28 1.00 21.41
C LYS A 171 -1.21 0.69 22.59
N ASN A 172 -2.19 1.53 22.84
CA ASN A 172 -3.15 1.33 23.91
C ASN A 172 -4.08 0.12 23.64
N ALA A 173 -4.48 -0.06 22.38
CA ALA A 173 -5.28 -1.20 21.93
C ALA A 173 -4.55 -2.52 22.15
N LEU A 174 -3.29 -2.62 21.74
CA LEU A 174 -2.46 -3.81 21.94
C LEU A 174 -2.31 -4.17 23.43
N LYS A 175 -2.09 -3.16 24.27
CA LYS A 175 -2.03 -3.39 25.72
C LYS A 175 -3.33 -3.98 26.24
N LYS A 176 -4.47 -3.36 25.92
CA LYS A 176 -5.80 -3.79 26.40
C LYS A 176 -6.21 -5.16 25.85
N TYR A 177 -5.92 -5.43 24.56
CA TYR A 177 -6.20 -6.72 23.94
C TYR A 177 -5.42 -7.84 24.63
N ARG A 178 -4.13 -7.65 24.88
CA ARG A 178 -3.29 -8.64 25.58
C ARG A 178 -3.73 -8.89 27.02
N GLU A 179 -4.15 -7.86 27.74
CA GLU A 179 -4.74 -8.00 29.08
C GLU A 179 -6.03 -8.80 29.05
N GLU A 180 -6.93 -8.52 28.07
CA GLU A 180 -8.24 -9.19 27.94
C GLU A 180 -8.10 -10.67 27.56
N PHE A 181 -7.14 -11.01 26.70
CA PHE A 181 -6.93 -12.38 26.20
C PHE A 181 -5.76 -13.12 26.85
N SER A 182 -5.14 -12.57 27.89
CA SER A 182 -4.03 -13.18 28.67
C SER A 182 -2.82 -13.61 27.81
N LEU A 183 -2.39 -12.73 26.89
CA LEU A 183 -1.30 -12.95 25.95
C LEU A 183 0.05 -12.39 26.43
#